data_b0eea59dbb65649f94a45771192169c8
#
_entry.id   b0eea59dbb65649f94a45771192169c8
#
_cell.length_a   1.000
_cell.length_b   1.000
_cell.length_c   1.000
_cell.angle_alpha   90.00
_cell.angle_beta   90.00
_cell.angle_gamma   90.00
#
_symmetry.space_group_name_H-M   'P 1'
#
loop_
_entity.id
_entity.type
_entity.pdbx_description
1 polymer ?
#
loop_
_entity_poly.entity_id
_entity_poly.type
_entity_poly.pdbx_seq_one_letter_code
_entity_poly.pdbx_strand_id
1 'polypeptide(L)'
;MTPPTIATILAASQAEPCRPWPRHRLPHTAWRALIDALRHEPHRLLALWADTIEVHALLLHDPGLGVVAVSTAVEVGAYPALSAVRPAAEPFERMIRDLWGHHAADAGDERPWLDHGQWPVTLPLSPRPGSAPIEPEPPSFPTAEGDHATRLPIGPVAGLITDAAHLRLTLSGTAIRSAEAHLGYTHKGTLALMRGKSPRAAARFIARLSGDATVAHSLAFARASEAALETEAPPRAQALRLLLAEWERMSVHLGHFADLGVLTGAAGLHRIAEGAREHLARAAEAAFGHRLLMDVVVPGGVSHDIAPDGQVVLRAALTAFVETLPPLAAALEHPPLASRLSGLAHVPLALANRLGAGGVVGRGSGRAFDARALDEAHGGIEWEAEIQRQGDETARNLVRLREIAASIGIIDRLSGFLPDGPVAVTLPAGSGEGIGCAEGPHGDIWHWLRLDHGHIAAAFPRDPAWALWPLAEHVLAGAAVEDVALIRCSLGLTVSGMDL
;
A
#
# COMPACT_ATOMS: atom_id res chain seq x y z
N MET A 1 -16.44 -33.43 -12.99
CA MET A 1 -15.20 -32.94 -13.62
C MET A 1 -14.49 -32.06 -12.59
N THR A 2 -13.24 -32.29 -12.35
CA THR A 2 -12.45 -31.41 -11.47
C THR A 2 -12.37 -30.03 -12.14
N PRO A 3 -12.59 -28.91 -11.42
CA PRO A 3 -12.45 -27.59 -12.00
C PRO A 3 -11.02 -27.37 -12.51
N PRO A 4 -10.83 -26.60 -13.60
CA PRO A 4 -9.49 -26.33 -14.12
C PRO A 4 -8.68 -25.54 -13.09
N THR A 5 -7.38 -25.81 -13.02
CA THR A 5 -6.46 -25.03 -12.17
C THR A 5 -6.16 -23.69 -12.81
N ILE A 6 -5.71 -22.71 -12.01
CA ILE A 6 -5.28 -21.39 -12.52
C ILE A 6 -4.20 -21.58 -13.58
N ALA A 7 -3.21 -22.44 -13.36
CA ALA A 7 -2.18 -22.73 -14.33
C ALA A 7 -2.75 -23.24 -15.68
N THR A 8 -3.77 -24.09 -15.64
CA THR A 8 -4.45 -24.60 -16.85
C THR A 8 -5.20 -23.50 -17.59
N ILE A 9 -5.86 -22.60 -16.84
CA ILE A 9 -6.60 -21.47 -17.41
C ILE A 9 -5.62 -20.51 -18.10
N LEU A 10 -4.51 -20.18 -17.45
CA LEU A 10 -3.47 -19.30 -18.01
C LEU A 10 -2.82 -19.89 -19.26
N ALA A 11 -2.50 -21.18 -19.25
CA ALA A 11 -1.91 -21.87 -20.40
C ALA A 11 -2.83 -21.88 -21.64
N ALA A 12 -4.15 -21.82 -21.44
CA ALA A 12 -5.15 -21.75 -22.52
C ALA A 12 -5.52 -20.31 -22.94
N SER A 13 -4.98 -19.29 -22.27
CA SER A 13 -5.31 -17.88 -22.51
C SER A 13 -4.31 -17.21 -23.44
N GLN A 14 -4.71 -16.04 -23.96
CA GLN A 14 -3.83 -15.15 -24.70
C GLN A 14 -2.98 -14.34 -23.71
N ALA A 15 -1.64 -14.46 -23.84
CA ALA A 15 -0.70 -13.62 -23.10
C ALA A 15 -0.47 -12.29 -23.85
N GLU A 16 -0.66 -11.19 -23.17
CA GLU A 16 -0.37 -9.83 -23.66
C GLU A 16 0.98 -9.35 -23.10
N PRO A 17 1.73 -8.53 -23.87
CA PRO A 17 3.02 -8.03 -23.44
C PRO A 17 2.88 -7.04 -22.28
N CYS A 18 3.06 -7.53 -21.07
CA CYS A 18 3.21 -6.75 -19.84
C CYS A 18 4.49 -7.21 -19.13
N ARG A 19 5.28 -6.29 -18.60
CA ARG A 19 6.59 -6.58 -18.00
C ARG A 19 6.60 -6.28 -16.49
N PRO A 20 7.32 -7.02 -15.68
CA PRO A 20 8.04 -8.26 -15.99
C PRO A 20 7.12 -9.49 -16.11
N TRP A 21 5.87 -9.39 -15.71
CA TRP A 21 4.90 -10.49 -15.74
C TRP A 21 3.91 -10.30 -16.90
N PRO A 22 3.80 -11.28 -17.83
CA PRO A 22 2.82 -11.22 -18.91
C PRO A 22 1.40 -11.14 -18.34
N ARG A 23 0.54 -10.36 -18.97
CA ARG A 23 -0.87 -10.27 -18.62
C ARG A 23 -1.69 -11.24 -19.47
N HIS A 24 -2.47 -12.09 -18.85
CA HIS A 24 -3.33 -13.05 -19.50
C HIS A 24 -4.74 -12.49 -19.68
N ARG A 25 -5.15 -12.32 -20.93
CA ARG A 25 -6.50 -11.88 -21.27
C ARG A 25 -7.46 -13.04 -21.28
N LEU A 26 -8.49 -12.97 -20.43
CA LEU A 26 -9.47 -14.03 -20.21
C LEU A 26 -10.85 -13.61 -20.74
N PRO A 27 -11.51 -14.40 -21.60
CA PRO A 27 -12.94 -14.20 -21.87
C PRO A 27 -13.74 -14.46 -20.59
N HIS A 28 -14.99 -13.95 -20.51
CA HIS A 28 -15.82 -14.08 -19.28
C HIS A 28 -15.96 -15.53 -18.81
N THR A 29 -16.00 -16.50 -19.70
CA THR A 29 -16.06 -17.94 -19.33
C THR A 29 -14.80 -18.38 -18.58
N ALA A 30 -13.61 -18.00 -19.04
CA ALA A 30 -12.34 -18.30 -18.38
C ALA A 30 -12.15 -17.47 -17.09
N TRP A 31 -12.63 -16.22 -17.07
CA TRP A 31 -12.65 -15.40 -15.87
C TRP A 31 -13.53 -16.01 -14.76
N ARG A 32 -14.71 -16.54 -15.10
CA ARG A 32 -15.55 -17.29 -14.15
C ARG A 32 -14.87 -18.57 -13.68
N ALA A 33 -14.18 -19.28 -14.56
CA ALA A 33 -13.37 -20.45 -14.17
C ALA A 33 -12.22 -20.07 -13.22
N LEU A 34 -11.57 -18.90 -13.43
CA LEU A 34 -10.58 -18.36 -12.50
C LEU A 34 -11.21 -18.08 -11.13
N ILE A 35 -12.38 -17.45 -11.09
CA ILE A 35 -13.12 -17.19 -9.83
C ILE A 35 -13.38 -18.51 -9.09
N ASP A 36 -13.82 -19.55 -9.78
CA ASP A 36 -14.05 -20.85 -9.16
C ASP A 36 -12.75 -21.52 -8.67
N ALA A 37 -11.67 -21.45 -9.46
CA ALA A 37 -10.36 -21.97 -9.06
C ALA A 37 -9.80 -21.25 -7.83
N LEU A 38 -10.01 -19.95 -7.73
CA LEU A 38 -9.61 -19.16 -6.56
C LEU A 38 -10.25 -19.61 -5.24
N ARG A 39 -11.36 -20.35 -5.24
CA ARG A 39 -11.95 -20.94 -4.02
C ARG A 39 -11.04 -21.98 -3.36
N HIS A 40 -10.21 -22.63 -4.15
CA HIS A 40 -9.43 -23.81 -3.75
C HIS A 40 -7.91 -23.59 -3.82
N GLU A 41 -7.46 -22.60 -4.59
CA GLU A 41 -6.03 -22.32 -4.75
C GLU A 41 -5.56 -21.16 -3.87
N PRO A 42 -4.31 -21.24 -3.35
CA PRO A 42 -3.79 -20.25 -2.38
C PRO A 42 -3.29 -18.95 -3.03
N HIS A 43 -3.96 -18.51 -4.10
CA HIS A 43 -3.67 -17.23 -4.71
C HIS A 43 -4.39 -16.10 -3.98
N ARG A 44 -3.66 -15.04 -3.67
CA ARG A 44 -4.17 -13.84 -3.00
C ARG A 44 -4.38 -12.72 -4.00
N LEU A 45 -5.43 -11.97 -3.81
CA LEU A 45 -5.63 -10.73 -4.56
C LEU A 45 -4.68 -9.67 -4.02
N LEU A 46 -3.83 -9.12 -4.90
CA LEU A 46 -3.00 -7.95 -4.62
C LEU A 46 -3.73 -6.66 -5.00
N ALA A 47 -4.31 -6.61 -6.19
CA ALA A 47 -5.02 -5.45 -6.71
C ALA A 47 -6.09 -5.85 -7.72
N LEU A 48 -7.11 -4.99 -7.85
CA LEU A 48 -8.11 -5.03 -8.91
C LEU A 48 -8.34 -3.59 -9.40
N TRP A 49 -8.27 -3.36 -10.70
CA TRP A 49 -8.47 -2.03 -11.30
C TRP A 49 -9.07 -2.15 -12.68
N ALA A 50 -9.41 -1.02 -13.28
CA ALA A 50 -9.93 -1.00 -14.63
C ALA A 50 -9.22 0.02 -15.53
N ASP A 51 -9.39 -0.14 -16.82
CA ASP A 51 -9.29 0.92 -17.79
C ASP A 51 -10.66 1.11 -18.50
N THR A 52 -10.68 1.72 -19.67
CA THR A 52 -11.92 2.03 -20.38
C THR A 52 -12.64 0.80 -20.93
N ILE A 53 -11.96 -0.34 -21.07
CA ILE A 53 -12.48 -1.53 -21.78
C ILE A 53 -12.25 -2.86 -21.06
N GLU A 54 -11.33 -2.87 -20.09
CA GLU A 54 -10.96 -4.09 -19.35
C GLU A 54 -10.91 -3.85 -17.85
N VAL A 55 -11.16 -4.91 -17.11
CA VAL A 55 -10.86 -5.03 -15.68
C VAL A 55 -9.66 -5.93 -15.52
N HIS A 56 -8.73 -5.53 -14.69
CA HIS A 56 -7.44 -6.17 -14.44
C HIS A 56 -7.35 -6.65 -13.02
N ALA A 57 -6.76 -7.82 -12.80
CA ALA A 57 -6.44 -8.32 -11.46
C ALA A 57 -4.99 -8.77 -11.38
N LEU A 58 -4.37 -8.48 -10.23
CA LEU A 58 -3.04 -8.96 -9.88
C LEU A 58 -3.17 -9.92 -8.71
N LEU A 59 -2.64 -11.13 -8.90
CA LEU A 59 -2.70 -12.21 -7.93
C LEU A 59 -1.28 -12.62 -7.51
N LEU A 60 -1.11 -13.05 -6.28
CA LEU A 60 0.14 -13.60 -5.76
C LEU A 60 -0.07 -15.03 -5.30
N HIS A 61 0.78 -15.93 -5.75
CA HIS A 61 0.90 -17.29 -5.22
C HIS A 61 1.99 -17.26 -4.13
N ASP A 62 1.60 -17.07 -2.87
CA ASP A 62 2.52 -16.89 -1.75
C ASP A 62 3.64 -17.94 -1.66
N PRO A 63 3.38 -19.25 -1.78
CA PRO A 63 4.44 -20.26 -1.61
C PRO A 63 5.57 -20.18 -2.63
N GLY A 64 5.29 -19.64 -3.82
CA GLY A 64 6.27 -19.57 -4.91
C GLY A 64 6.63 -18.15 -5.33
N LEU A 65 6.13 -17.12 -4.64
CA LEU A 65 6.24 -15.71 -5.05
C LEU A 65 5.84 -15.46 -6.52
N GLY A 66 4.96 -16.32 -7.05
CA GLY A 66 4.48 -16.24 -8.42
C GLY A 66 3.45 -15.12 -8.56
N VAL A 67 3.78 -14.08 -9.33
CA VAL A 67 2.84 -13.01 -9.66
C VAL A 67 2.10 -13.36 -10.93
N VAL A 68 0.76 -13.22 -10.89
CA VAL A 68 -0.13 -13.51 -12.02
C VAL A 68 -0.95 -12.29 -12.35
N ALA A 69 -0.77 -11.72 -13.53
CA ALA A 69 -1.56 -10.62 -14.05
C ALA A 69 -2.62 -11.15 -15.03
N VAL A 70 -3.88 -10.83 -14.80
CA VAL A 70 -5.01 -11.23 -15.65
C VAL A 70 -5.91 -10.04 -15.96
N SER A 71 -6.65 -10.12 -17.07
CA SER A 71 -7.70 -9.15 -17.37
C SER A 71 -8.90 -9.81 -18.03
N THR A 72 -10.04 -9.14 -17.98
CA THR A 72 -11.24 -9.51 -18.74
C THR A 72 -11.87 -8.28 -19.33
N ALA A 73 -12.56 -8.44 -20.46
CA ALA A 73 -13.28 -7.34 -21.09
C ALA A 73 -14.48 -6.90 -20.25
N VAL A 74 -14.80 -5.62 -20.33
CA VAL A 74 -16.07 -5.09 -19.82
C VAL A 74 -17.11 -5.24 -20.95
N GLU A 75 -18.12 -6.08 -20.73
CA GLU A 75 -19.19 -6.35 -21.70
C GLU A 75 -20.48 -5.67 -21.23
N VAL A 76 -21.03 -4.80 -22.07
CA VAL A 76 -22.25 -4.02 -21.75
C VAL A 76 -22.14 -3.29 -20.39
N GLY A 77 -20.94 -2.76 -20.06
CA GLY A 77 -20.70 -2.04 -18.82
C GLY A 77 -20.52 -2.92 -17.57
N ALA A 78 -20.41 -4.24 -17.71
CA ALA A 78 -20.30 -5.16 -16.58
C ALA A 78 -19.18 -6.21 -16.77
N TYR A 79 -18.74 -6.78 -15.64
CA TYR A 79 -17.81 -7.90 -15.58
C TYR A 79 -18.14 -8.80 -14.37
N PRO A 80 -17.77 -10.10 -14.36
CA PRO A 80 -18.04 -10.97 -13.20
C PRO A 80 -17.23 -10.58 -11.96
N ALA A 81 -17.90 -10.39 -10.81
CA ALA A 81 -17.28 -9.96 -9.56
C ALA A 81 -16.30 -10.98 -8.98
N LEU A 82 -15.17 -10.51 -8.42
CA LEU A 82 -14.24 -11.32 -7.64
C LEU A 82 -14.59 -11.36 -6.15
N SER A 83 -15.32 -10.37 -5.64
CA SER A 83 -15.64 -10.22 -4.21
C SER A 83 -16.37 -11.43 -3.63
N ALA A 84 -17.17 -12.13 -4.43
CA ALA A 84 -17.85 -13.37 -4.02
C ALA A 84 -16.89 -14.47 -3.50
N VAL A 85 -15.61 -14.47 -3.92
CA VAL A 85 -14.59 -15.45 -3.51
C VAL A 85 -13.36 -14.81 -2.88
N ARG A 86 -13.16 -13.52 -3.11
CA ARG A 86 -12.08 -12.71 -2.55
C ARG A 86 -12.66 -11.41 -1.99
N PRO A 87 -13.06 -11.39 -0.72
CA PRO A 87 -13.64 -10.18 -0.10
C PRO A 87 -12.74 -8.94 -0.22
N ALA A 88 -11.42 -9.12 -0.31
CA ALA A 88 -10.48 -8.04 -0.59
C ALA A 88 -10.74 -7.30 -1.91
N ALA A 89 -11.54 -7.86 -2.83
CA ALA A 89 -11.90 -7.20 -4.09
C ALA A 89 -13.00 -6.15 -3.94
N GLU A 90 -13.82 -6.23 -2.90
CA GLU A 90 -15.01 -5.38 -2.73
C GLU A 90 -14.71 -3.88 -2.81
N PRO A 91 -13.74 -3.30 -2.08
CA PRO A 91 -13.46 -1.87 -2.20
C PRO A 91 -12.95 -1.47 -3.59
N PHE A 92 -12.22 -2.35 -4.26
CA PHE A 92 -11.77 -2.10 -5.64
C PHE A 92 -12.95 -2.12 -6.63
N GLU A 93 -13.90 -3.04 -6.49
CA GLU A 93 -15.08 -3.13 -7.36
C GLU A 93 -15.96 -1.89 -7.23
N ARG A 94 -16.11 -1.37 -6.01
CA ARG A 94 -16.79 -0.11 -5.73
C ARG A 94 -16.06 1.08 -6.35
N MET A 95 -14.74 1.18 -6.19
CA MET A 95 -13.90 2.20 -6.82
C MET A 95 -13.96 2.14 -8.35
N ILE A 96 -13.92 0.95 -8.95
CA ILE A 96 -14.05 0.77 -10.40
C ILE A 96 -15.38 1.32 -10.90
N ARG A 97 -16.47 1.09 -10.18
CA ARG A 97 -17.77 1.66 -10.52
C ARG A 97 -17.75 3.18 -10.44
N ASP A 98 -17.21 3.76 -9.37
CA ASP A 98 -17.20 5.20 -9.16
C ASP A 98 -16.33 5.95 -10.19
N LEU A 99 -15.22 5.35 -10.64
CA LEU A 99 -14.29 6.01 -11.55
C LEU A 99 -14.60 5.75 -13.03
N TRP A 100 -15.05 4.54 -13.40
CA TRP A 100 -15.26 4.15 -14.81
C TRP A 100 -16.72 3.83 -15.15
N GLY A 101 -17.59 3.59 -14.16
CA GLY A 101 -18.97 3.15 -14.37
C GLY A 101 -19.10 1.66 -14.74
N HIS A 102 -18.07 0.85 -14.50
CA HIS A 102 -18.13 -0.59 -14.74
C HIS A 102 -18.69 -1.32 -13.52
N HIS A 103 -19.73 -2.15 -13.76
CA HIS A 103 -20.40 -2.89 -12.71
C HIS A 103 -19.80 -4.29 -12.52
N ALA A 104 -19.47 -4.63 -11.29
CA ALA A 104 -19.13 -5.98 -10.90
C ALA A 104 -20.43 -6.79 -10.73
N ALA A 105 -20.74 -7.65 -11.70
CA ALA A 105 -21.95 -8.48 -11.66
C ALA A 105 -21.87 -9.47 -10.49
N ASP A 106 -22.93 -9.56 -9.71
CA ASP A 106 -23.06 -10.39 -8.50
C ASP A 106 -22.18 -9.91 -7.31
N ALA A 107 -21.73 -8.66 -7.30
CA ALA A 107 -21.08 -8.05 -6.14
C ALA A 107 -22.06 -7.89 -4.97
N GLY A 108 -21.55 -8.09 -3.74
CA GLY A 108 -22.36 -8.01 -2.52
C GLY A 108 -22.60 -6.58 -2.01
N ASP A 109 -21.74 -5.63 -2.36
CA ASP A 109 -21.83 -4.22 -1.93
C ASP A 109 -21.68 -3.27 -3.13
N GLU A 110 -22.72 -2.47 -3.35
CA GLU A 110 -22.79 -1.46 -4.41
C GLU A 110 -22.71 -0.02 -3.88
N ARG A 111 -22.42 0.18 -2.61
CA ARG A 111 -22.27 1.53 -2.03
C ARG A 111 -21.09 2.26 -2.66
N PRO A 112 -21.13 3.61 -2.79
CA PRO A 112 -19.98 4.39 -3.26
C PRO A 112 -18.76 4.16 -2.39
N TRP A 113 -17.57 4.18 -3.01
CA TRP A 113 -16.30 4.12 -2.29
C TRP A 113 -15.61 5.48 -2.24
N LEU A 114 -15.53 6.17 -3.37
CA LEU A 114 -14.87 7.46 -3.54
C LEU A 114 -15.84 8.60 -3.83
N ASP A 115 -16.80 8.39 -4.76
CA ASP A 115 -17.75 9.42 -5.16
C ASP A 115 -19.07 9.28 -4.38
N HIS A 116 -19.20 10.08 -3.34
CA HIS A 116 -20.42 10.15 -2.55
C HIS A 116 -21.39 11.22 -3.05
N GLY A 117 -21.40 11.49 -4.37
CA GLY A 117 -22.23 12.50 -5.01
C GLY A 117 -21.76 13.93 -4.80
N GLN A 118 -20.53 14.14 -4.31
CA GLN A 118 -19.95 15.46 -4.05
C GLN A 118 -19.06 15.97 -5.19
N TRP A 119 -18.72 15.09 -6.14
CA TRP A 119 -17.83 15.48 -7.21
C TRP A 119 -18.55 16.30 -8.30
N PRO A 120 -17.87 17.30 -8.89
CA PRO A 120 -18.46 18.08 -9.99
C PRO A 120 -18.61 17.29 -11.29
N VAL A 121 -17.90 16.16 -11.42
CA VAL A 121 -17.95 15.24 -12.56
C VAL A 121 -18.03 13.82 -12.04
N THR A 122 -19.04 13.08 -12.43
CA THR A 122 -19.16 11.64 -12.13
C THR A 122 -18.44 10.80 -13.18
N LEU A 123 -17.99 9.61 -12.79
CA LEU A 123 -17.27 8.67 -13.67
C LEU A 123 -16.09 9.33 -14.42
N PRO A 124 -15.17 10.00 -13.71
CA PRO A 124 -14.17 10.89 -14.32
C PRO A 124 -13.20 10.19 -15.27
N LEU A 125 -13.05 8.88 -15.18
CA LEU A 125 -12.16 8.09 -16.04
C LEU A 125 -12.89 7.35 -17.15
N SER A 126 -14.24 7.44 -17.19
CA SER A 126 -15.05 6.91 -18.27
C SER A 126 -14.78 7.64 -19.59
N PRO A 127 -14.99 7.00 -20.75
CA PRO A 127 -15.00 7.69 -22.05
C PRO A 127 -16.07 8.78 -22.16
N ARG A 128 -17.11 8.71 -21.31
CA ARG A 128 -18.20 9.68 -21.25
C ARG A 128 -18.48 10.03 -19.78
N PRO A 129 -17.68 10.95 -19.21
CA PRO A 129 -17.94 11.44 -17.86
C PRO A 129 -19.34 12.05 -17.76
N GLY A 130 -20.00 11.81 -16.63
CA GLY A 130 -21.32 12.36 -16.35
C GLY A 130 -21.24 13.73 -15.64
N SER A 131 -22.36 14.40 -15.53
CA SER A 131 -22.51 15.55 -14.62
C SER A 131 -22.86 15.07 -13.21
N ALA A 132 -22.43 15.82 -12.20
CA ALA A 132 -22.76 15.53 -10.82
C ALA A 132 -24.27 15.52 -10.58
N PRO A 133 -24.78 14.70 -9.65
CA PRO A 133 -26.16 14.79 -9.20
C PRO A 133 -26.44 16.17 -8.57
N ILE A 134 -27.67 16.63 -8.68
CA ILE A 134 -28.08 17.96 -8.18
C ILE A 134 -28.08 18.00 -6.65
N GLU A 135 -28.42 16.88 -6.02
CA GLU A 135 -28.40 16.71 -4.56
C GLU A 135 -27.61 15.45 -4.20
N PRO A 136 -26.47 15.61 -3.51
CA PRO A 136 -25.70 14.46 -3.03
C PRO A 136 -26.48 13.69 -1.96
N GLU A 137 -26.54 12.39 -2.08
CA GLU A 137 -27.11 11.55 -1.04
C GLU A 137 -26.17 11.39 0.15
N PRO A 138 -26.68 11.45 1.40
CA PRO A 138 -25.87 11.17 2.57
C PRO A 138 -25.37 9.72 2.56
N PRO A 139 -24.20 9.43 3.17
CA PRO A 139 -23.67 8.09 3.23
C PRO A 139 -24.68 7.10 3.79
N SER A 140 -24.97 6.05 3.03
CA SER A 140 -25.83 4.96 3.49
C SER A 140 -25.00 3.94 4.29
N PHE A 141 -25.42 3.66 5.50
CA PHE A 141 -24.82 2.65 6.35
C PHE A 141 -25.85 1.59 6.71
N PRO A 142 -25.48 0.31 6.88
CA PRO A 142 -26.35 -0.72 7.39
C PRO A 142 -27.03 -0.31 8.70
N THR A 143 -28.25 -0.79 8.91
CA THR A 143 -28.98 -0.49 10.15
C THR A 143 -28.27 -1.18 11.32
N ALA A 144 -28.10 -0.45 12.42
CA ALA A 144 -27.56 -1.04 13.65
C ALA A 144 -28.56 -2.08 14.19
N GLU A 145 -28.13 -3.33 14.26
CA GLU A 145 -28.95 -4.44 14.76
C GLU A 145 -28.73 -4.65 16.28
N GLY A 146 -29.82 -4.94 16.99
CA GLY A 146 -29.82 -5.35 18.40
C GLY A 146 -30.42 -4.33 19.35
N ASP A 147 -30.98 -4.85 20.45
CA ASP A 147 -31.53 -4.03 21.54
C ASP A 147 -30.42 -3.20 22.18
N HIS A 148 -30.67 -1.90 22.35
CA HIS A 148 -29.75 -0.91 22.93
C HIS A 148 -28.46 -0.62 22.12
N ALA A 149 -28.42 -0.91 20.83
CA ALA A 149 -27.29 -0.55 19.97
C ALA A 149 -27.17 0.98 19.84
N THR A 150 -26.03 1.54 20.24
CA THR A 150 -25.70 2.96 20.10
C THR A 150 -24.78 3.16 18.92
N ARG A 151 -25.01 4.23 18.15
CA ARG A 151 -24.14 4.63 17.02
C ARG A 151 -23.19 5.72 17.46
N LEU A 152 -21.91 5.54 17.20
CA LEU A 152 -20.87 6.55 17.42
C LEU A 152 -20.18 6.87 16.10
N PRO A 153 -20.44 8.04 15.50
CA PRO A 153 -19.70 8.53 14.35
C PRO A 153 -18.36 9.16 14.81
N ILE A 154 -17.27 8.84 14.11
CA ILE A 154 -15.95 9.46 14.29
C ILE A 154 -15.52 10.03 12.93
N GLY A 155 -15.26 11.33 12.85
CA GLY A 155 -14.87 11.99 11.61
C GLY A 155 -16.07 12.57 10.84
N PRO A 156 -15.87 12.99 9.55
CA PRO A 156 -14.66 12.80 8.73
C PRO A 156 -13.42 13.53 9.22
N VAL A 157 -13.57 14.62 9.97
CA VAL A 157 -12.45 15.35 10.59
C VAL A 157 -12.49 15.12 12.09
N ALA A 158 -11.57 14.31 12.59
CA ALA A 158 -11.48 13.99 14.01
C ALA A 158 -10.01 13.88 14.42
N GLY A 159 -9.71 14.33 15.65
CA GLY A 159 -8.35 14.29 16.19
C GLY A 159 -7.75 12.89 16.38
N LEU A 160 -8.57 11.86 16.31
CA LEU A 160 -8.15 10.46 16.38
C LEU A 160 -7.73 9.89 15.02
N ILE A 161 -8.02 10.59 13.92
CA ILE A 161 -7.71 10.20 12.56
C ILE A 161 -6.95 11.37 11.93
N THR A 162 -5.73 11.15 11.46
CA THR A 162 -4.90 12.19 10.86
C THR A 162 -5.41 12.64 9.50
N ASP A 163 -5.88 11.68 8.67
CA ASP A 163 -6.51 11.94 7.39
C ASP A 163 -8.04 11.93 7.53
N ALA A 164 -8.73 12.62 6.63
CA ALA A 164 -10.19 12.67 6.63
C ALA A 164 -10.79 11.30 6.30
N ALA A 165 -11.42 10.68 7.28
CA ALA A 165 -12.15 9.43 7.17
C ALA A 165 -13.34 9.43 8.13
N HIS A 166 -14.43 8.82 7.73
CA HIS A 166 -15.59 8.66 8.60
C HIS A 166 -15.69 7.19 9.03
N LEU A 167 -15.48 6.95 10.32
CA LEU A 167 -15.75 5.67 10.96
C LEU A 167 -17.10 5.74 11.66
N ARG A 168 -17.97 4.80 11.35
CA ARG A 168 -19.20 4.62 12.07
C ARG A 168 -19.13 3.34 12.88
N LEU A 169 -19.20 3.50 14.20
CA LEU A 169 -19.17 2.41 15.15
C LEU A 169 -20.59 2.11 15.65
N THR A 170 -20.95 0.84 15.67
CA THR A 170 -22.12 0.35 16.38
C THR A 170 -21.66 -0.26 17.69
N LEU A 171 -22.19 0.24 18.80
CA LEU A 171 -21.74 -0.10 20.15
C LEU A 171 -22.78 -0.92 20.90
N SER A 172 -22.29 -1.82 21.79
CA SER A 172 -23.04 -2.45 22.85
C SER A 172 -22.33 -2.14 24.17
N GLY A 173 -22.83 -1.17 24.93
CA GLY A 173 -22.06 -0.59 26.04
C GLY A 173 -20.81 0.12 25.51
N THR A 174 -19.63 -0.24 26.01
CA THR A 174 -18.33 0.29 25.56
C THR A 174 -17.66 -0.55 24.46
N ALA A 175 -18.21 -1.72 24.16
CA ALA A 175 -17.67 -2.62 23.15
C ALA A 175 -18.20 -2.28 21.74
N ILE A 176 -17.33 -2.31 20.74
CA ILE A 176 -17.67 -2.13 19.34
C ILE A 176 -18.22 -3.44 18.80
N ARG A 177 -19.46 -3.46 18.30
CA ARG A 177 -20.07 -4.63 17.62
C ARG A 177 -19.69 -4.71 16.16
N SER A 178 -19.72 -3.55 15.47
CA SER A 178 -19.29 -3.41 14.09
C SER A 178 -18.68 -2.03 13.86
N ALA A 179 -17.77 -1.96 12.92
CA ALA A 179 -17.15 -0.74 12.43
C ALA A 179 -17.31 -0.69 10.92
N GLU A 180 -17.59 0.47 10.38
CA GLU A 180 -17.76 0.72 8.96
C GLU A 180 -16.99 1.97 8.59
N ALA A 181 -16.08 1.84 7.62
CA ALA A 181 -15.31 2.95 7.09
C ALA A 181 -15.99 3.55 5.87
N HIS A 182 -15.99 4.87 5.82
CA HIS A 182 -16.42 5.65 4.68
C HIS A 182 -15.28 6.60 4.33
N LEU A 183 -14.66 6.41 3.17
CA LEU A 183 -13.46 7.08 2.69
C LEU A 183 -13.79 7.96 1.48
N GLY A 184 -12.79 8.40 0.72
CA GLY A 184 -12.98 9.25 -0.47
C GLY A 184 -12.90 10.76 -0.21
N TYR A 185 -12.77 11.17 1.05
CA TYR A 185 -12.71 12.60 1.41
C TYR A 185 -11.45 13.32 0.94
N THR A 186 -10.36 12.58 0.75
CA THR A 186 -9.05 13.12 0.32
C THR A 186 -8.72 12.79 -1.12
N HIS A 187 -9.72 12.41 -1.94
CA HIS A 187 -9.52 12.11 -3.35
C HIS A 187 -8.90 13.26 -4.11
N LYS A 188 -7.74 13.02 -4.70
CA LYS A 188 -6.91 14.00 -5.40
C LYS A 188 -7.09 13.96 -6.93
N GLY A 189 -7.77 12.94 -7.44
CA GLY A 189 -7.88 12.70 -8.89
C GLY A 189 -6.57 12.31 -9.54
N THR A 190 -5.67 11.67 -8.82
CA THR A 190 -4.30 11.34 -9.24
C THR A 190 -4.27 10.62 -10.59
N LEU A 191 -5.16 9.66 -10.82
CA LEU A 191 -5.23 8.89 -12.07
C LEU A 191 -5.55 9.78 -13.27
N ALA A 192 -6.51 10.70 -13.11
CA ALA A 192 -6.87 11.66 -14.16
C ALA A 192 -5.75 12.65 -14.42
N LEU A 193 -5.08 13.13 -13.36
CA LEU A 193 -3.95 14.06 -13.46
C LEU A 193 -2.73 13.46 -14.17
N MET A 194 -2.52 12.16 -14.08
CA MET A 194 -1.40 11.46 -14.72
C MET A 194 -1.66 11.15 -16.19
N ARG A 195 -2.91 10.97 -16.61
CA ARG A 195 -3.25 10.63 -18.00
C ARG A 195 -2.71 11.66 -18.97
N GLY A 196 -2.06 11.21 -20.06
CA GLY A 196 -1.46 12.05 -21.08
C GLY A 196 -0.12 12.70 -20.70
N LYS A 197 0.41 12.46 -19.49
CA LYS A 197 1.74 12.94 -19.11
C LYS A 197 2.81 11.89 -19.38
N SER A 198 4.06 12.33 -19.57
CA SER A 198 5.19 11.41 -19.53
C SER A 198 5.39 10.85 -18.12
N PRO A 199 5.97 9.65 -17.95
CA PRO A 199 6.27 9.10 -16.63
C PRO A 199 7.06 10.06 -15.73
N ARG A 200 8.04 10.77 -16.31
CA ARG A 200 8.85 11.76 -15.60
C ARG A 200 8.02 12.92 -15.05
N ALA A 201 7.06 13.42 -15.82
CA ALA A 201 6.17 14.50 -15.39
C ALA A 201 5.13 14.02 -14.37
N ALA A 202 4.72 12.76 -14.44
CA ALA A 202 3.75 12.16 -13.51
C ALA A 202 4.36 11.79 -12.16
N ALA A 203 5.67 11.54 -12.08
CA ALA A 203 6.36 11.08 -10.86
C ALA A 203 6.06 11.96 -9.64
N ARG A 204 5.95 13.28 -9.81
CA ARG A 204 5.63 14.20 -8.70
C ARG A 204 4.24 14.00 -8.09
N PHE A 205 3.26 13.48 -8.85
CA PHE A 205 1.95 13.15 -8.29
C PHE A 205 2.04 11.89 -7.44
N ILE A 206 2.83 10.93 -7.90
CA ILE A 206 3.07 9.67 -7.21
C ILE A 206 3.81 9.90 -5.87
N ALA A 207 4.84 10.76 -5.85
CA ALA A 207 5.56 11.10 -4.64
C ALA A 207 4.67 11.77 -3.55
N ARG A 208 3.46 12.20 -3.90
CA ARG A 208 2.47 12.84 -3.01
C ARG A 208 1.23 11.98 -2.79
N LEU A 209 1.28 10.72 -3.21
CA LEU A 209 0.16 9.82 -3.04
C LEU A 209 -0.07 9.47 -1.57
N SER A 210 1.03 9.12 -0.86
CA SER A 210 1.03 8.86 0.59
C SER A 210 2.28 9.47 1.22
N GLY A 211 2.12 10.26 2.29
CA GLY A 211 3.24 10.90 2.99
C GLY A 211 4.18 9.92 3.69
N ASP A 212 3.66 8.75 4.07
CA ASP A 212 4.39 7.69 4.77
C ASP A 212 5.09 6.71 3.81
N ALA A 213 4.93 6.87 2.50
CA ALA A 213 5.45 5.96 1.49
C ALA A 213 5.86 6.68 0.20
N THR A 214 6.40 7.88 0.31
CA THR A 214 6.84 8.72 -0.81
C THR A 214 7.86 8.00 -1.69
N VAL A 215 8.91 7.43 -1.08
CA VAL A 215 9.96 6.70 -1.80
C VAL A 215 9.42 5.40 -2.35
N ALA A 216 8.68 4.63 -1.56
CA ALA A 216 8.18 3.32 -1.98
C ALA A 216 7.20 3.43 -3.16
N HIS A 217 6.25 4.39 -3.15
CA HIS A 217 5.39 4.67 -4.29
C HIS A 217 6.18 5.12 -5.52
N SER A 218 7.14 6.06 -5.35
CA SER A 218 7.97 6.53 -6.44
C SER A 218 8.82 5.41 -7.06
N LEU A 219 9.33 4.49 -6.22
CA LEU A 219 10.12 3.34 -6.64
C LEU A 219 9.28 2.34 -7.43
N ALA A 220 8.10 1.94 -6.92
CA ALA A 220 7.20 1.04 -7.62
C ALA A 220 6.75 1.62 -8.97
N PHE A 221 6.45 2.91 -9.02
CA PHE A 221 6.09 3.62 -10.26
C PHE A 221 7.25 3.72 -11.26
N ALA A 222 8.46 4.01 -10.76
CA ALA A 222 9.65 4.07 -11.61
C ALA A 222 9.92 2.71 -12.25
N ARG A 223 9.86 1.63 -11.48
CA ARG A 223 10.01 0.24 -11.97
C ARG A 223 8.94 -0.14 -13.00
N ALA A 224 7.67 0.22 -12.74
CA ALA A 224 6.59 -0.01 -13.70
C ALA A 224 6.85 0.72 -15.04
N SER A 225 7.33 1.97 -14.98
CA SER A 225 7.66 2.78 -16.16
C SER A 225 8.85 2.21 -16.92
N GLU A 226 9.87 1.78 -16.22
CA GLU A 226 11.09 1.16 -16.75
C GLU A 226 10.78 -0.19 -17.39
N ALA A 227 9.97 -1.02 -16.72
CA ALA A 227 9.53 -2.31 -17.26
C ALA A 227 8.71 -2.13 -18.55
N ALA A 228 7.77 -1.17 -18.58
CA ALA A 228 6.95 -0.88 -19.77
C ALA A 228 7.79 -0.48 -21.00
N LEU A 229 8.96 0.10 -20.80
CA LEU A 229 9.85 0.61 -21.85
C LEU A 229 11.14 -0.21 -21.99
N GLU A 230 11.22 -1.36 -21.30
CA GLU A 230 12.39 -2.26 -21.30
C GLU A 230 13.71 -1.51 -21.06
N THR A 231 13.70 -0.62 -20.06
CA THR A 231 14.83 0.25 -19.70
C THR A 231 15.27 -0.06 -18.29
N GLU A 232 16.57 -0.18 -18.08
CA GLU A 232 17.16 -0.41 -16.75
C GLU A 232 17.73 0.87 -16.17
N ALA A 233 17.45 1.13 -14.89
CA ALA A 233 18.10 2.21 -14.15
C ALA A 233 19.59 1.86 -13.93
N PRO A 234 20.51 2.85 -13.95
CA PRO A 234 21.92 2.60 -13.72
C PRO A 234 22.21 1.98 -12.36
N PRO A 235 23.28 1.17 -12.19
CA PRO A 235 23.61 0.52 -10.92
C PRO A 235 23.73 1.49 -9.74
N ARG A 236 24.30 2.68 -9.95
CA ARG A 236 24.35 3.72 -8.92
C ARG A 236 22.98 4.19 -8.49
N ALA A 237 22.08 4.38 -9.44
CA ALA A 237 20.68 4.77 -9.15
C ALA A 237 19.94 3.68 -8.39
N GLN A 238 20.15 2.41 -8.74
CA GLN A 238 19.53 1.28 -8.02
C GLN A 238 20.01 1.22 -6.57
N ALA A 239 21.33 1.40 -6.32
CA ALA A 239 21.87 1.44 -4.96
C ALA A 239 21.34 2.62 -4.15
N LEU A 240 21.23 3.81 -4.76
CA LEU A 240 20.63 4.98 -4.11
C LEU A 240 19.15 4.77 -3.78
N ARG A 241 18.36 4.22 -4.70
CA ARG A 241 16.95 3.90 -4.48
C ARG A 241 16.74 2.94 -3.31
N LEU A 242 17.60 1.94 -3.20
CA LEU A 242 17.56 0.98 -2.09
C LEU A 242 17.89 1.68 -0.76
N LEU A 243 18.94 2.52 -0.73
CA LEU A 243 19.28 3.32 0.44
C LEU A 243 18.10 4.22 0.87
N LEU A 244 17.47 4.90 -0.07
CA LEU A 244 16.34 5.79 0.18
C LEU A 244 15.12 5.02 0.72
N ALA A 245 14.82 3.83 0.19
CA ALA A 245 13.70 3.01 0.65
C ALA A 245 13.90 2.53 2.11
N GLU A 246 15.11 2.09 2.46
CA GLU A 246 15.41 1.68 3.83
C GLU A 246 15.47 2.87 4.80
N TRP A 247 15.87 4.06 4.32
CA TRP A 247 15.83 5.30 5.11
C TRP A 247 14.39 5.74 5.43
N GLU A 248 13.49 5.67 4.44
CA GLU A 248 12.05 5.92 4.63
C GLU A 248 11.45 4.92 5.63
N ARG A 249 11.75 3.63 5.50
CA ARG A 249 11.28 2.58 6.40
C ARG A 249 11.62 2.88 7.86
N MET A 250 12.88 3.20 8.16
CA MET A 250 13.31 3.57 9.50
C MET A 250 12.54 4.79 10.02
N SER A 251 12.42 5.84 9.22
CA SER A 251 11.75 7.08 9.60
C SER A 251 10.27 6.86 9.92
N VAL A 252 9.57 6.04 9.15
CA VAL A 252 8.15 5.76 9.35
C VAL A 252 7.92 4.86 10.56
N HIS A 253 8.77 3.85 10.77
CA HIS A 253 8.68 3.02 11.97
C HIS A 253 8.94 3.82 13.26
N LEU A 254 9.85 4.80 13.22
CA LEU A 254 10.04 5.73 14.33
C LEU A 254 8.82 6.63 14.54
N GLY A 255 8.18 7.09 13.47
CA GLY A 255 6.92 7.83 13.54
C GLY A 255 5.83 7.02 14.26
N HIS A 256 5.71 5.74 13.93
CA HIS A 256 4.80 4.83 14.62
C HIS A 256 5.08 4.76 16.13
N PHE A 257 6.34 4.61 16.55
CA PHE A 257 6.69 4.57 17.97
C PHE A 257 6.46 5.91 18.68
N ALA A 258 6.65 7.03 17.98
CA ALA A 258 6.33 8.35 18.51
C ALA A 258 4.81 8.51 18.76
N ASP A 259 3.99 8.12 17.79
CA ASP A 259 2.52 8.16 17.90
C ASP A 259 2.02 7.20 19.00
N LEU A 260 2.59 5.99 19.06
CA LEU A 260 2.31 5.02 20.11
C LEU A 260 2.59 5.62 21.50
N GLY A 261 3.71 6.34 21.64
CA GLY A 261 4.08 7.03 22.86
C GLY A 261 3.07 8.10 23.27
N VAL A 262 2.54 8.87 22.32
CA VAL A 262 1.47 9.84 22.56
C VAL A 262 0.17 9.17 23.00
N LEU A 263 -0.28 8.17 22.25
CA LEU A 263 -1.56 7.49 22.46
C LEU A 263 -1.62 6.68 23.76
N THR A 264 -0.46 6.23 24.26
CA THR A 264 -0.36 5.45 25.50
C THR A 264 0.10 6.26 26.72
N GLY A 265 0.44 7.55 26.51
CA GLY A 265 1.02 8.39 27.56
C GLY A 265 2.48 8.05 27.90
N ALA A 266 3.15 7.19 27.08
CA ALA A 266 4.56 6.82 27.25
C ALA A 266 5.49 7.93 26.71
N ALA A 267 5.57 9.06 27.42
CA ALA A 267 6.30 10.25 26.99
C ALA A 267 7.80 9.98 26.73
N GLY A 268 8.40 9.00 27.41
CA GLY A 268 9.78 8.58 27.18
C GLY A 268 9.96 7.98 25.78
N LEU A 269 9.05 7.08 25.38
CA LEU A 269 9.03 6.47 24.06
C LEU A 269 8.84 7.51 22.96
N HIS A 270 7.84 8.40 23.11
CA HIS A 270 7.59 9.50 22.17
C HIS A 270 8.84 10.34 21.95
N ARG A 271 9.47 10.83 23.03
CA ARG A 271 10.65 11.70 22.93
C ARG A 271 11.84 11.04 22.25
N ILE A 272 12.11 9.75 22.54
CA ILE A 272 13.22 9.02 21.92
C ILE A 272 12.93 8.83 20.43
N ALA A 273 11.74 8.36 20.07
CA ALA A 273 11.37 8.05 18.69
C ALA A 273 11.30 9.30 17.82
N GLU A 274 10.63 10.38 18.28
CA GLU A 274 10.52 11.63 17.52
C GLU A 274 11.87 12.34 17.39
N GLY A 275 12.70 12.33 18.43
CA GLY A 275 14.06 12.87 18.35
C GLY A 275 14.92 12.15 17.32
N ALA A 276 14.86 10.82 17.29
CA ALA A 276 15.56 10.00 16.29
C ALA A 276 15.04 10.25 14.87
N ARG A 277 13.71 10.29 14.69
CA ARG A 277 13.06 10.59 13.42
C ARG A 277 13.47 11.96 12.87
N GLU A 278 13.45 12.99 13.71
CA GLU A 278 13.89 14.34 13.33
C GLU A 278 15.37 14.37 12.90
N HIS A 279 16.23 13.61 13.59
CA HIS A 279 17.64 13.51 13.23
C HIS A 279 17.83 12.86 11.85
N LEU A 280 17.11 11.77 11.56
CA LEU A 280 17.10 11.15 10.23
C LEU A 280 16.57 12.09 9.16
N ALA A 281 15.50 12.84 9.43
CA ALA A 281 14.92 13.78 8.48
C ALA A 281 15.87 14.93 8.11
N ARG A 282 16.62 15.47 9.06
CA ARG A 282 17.67 16.48 8.79
C ARG A 282 18.81 15.93 7.97
N ALA A 283 19.23 14.71 8.24
CA ALA A 283 20.27 14.05 7.45
C ALA A 283 19.80 13.80 6.00
N ALA A 284 18.55 13.38 5.81
CA ALA A 284 17.95 13.23 4.49
C ALA A 284 17.91 14.56 3.71
N GLU A 285 17.51 15.66 4.38
CA GLU A 285 17.50 17.00 3.78
C GLU A 285 18.91 17.44 3.35
N ALA A 286 19.90 17.23 4.21
CA ALA A 286 21.30 17.59 3.91
C ALA A 286 21.90 16.74 2.77
N ALA A 287 21.53 15.45 2.69
CA ALA A 287 22.07 14.54 1.68
C ALA A 287 21.32 14.62 0.33
N PHE A 288 20.00 14.85 0.35
CA PHE A 288 19.13 14.75 -0.82
C PHE A 288 18.21 15.96 -0.99
N GLY A 289 18.34 17.03 -0.23
CA GLY A 289 17.59 18.28 -0.39
C GLY A 289 16.12 18.23 0.05
N HIS A 290 15.65 17.11 0.64
CA HIS A 290 14.28 17.00 1.11
C HIS A 290 14.17 16.06 2.33
N ARG A 291 13.50 16.53 3.39
CA ARG A 291 13.34 15.83 4.68
C ARG A 291 12.65 14.45 4.55
N LEU A 292 11.69 14.32 3.63
CA LEU A 292 10.94 13.10 3.35
C LEU A 292 11.37 12.43 2.02
N LEU A 293 12.51 12.83 1.44
CA LEU A 293 13.05 12.26 0.19
C LEU A 293 12.08 12.37 -1.00
N MET A 294 11.15 13.33 -0.97
CA MET A 294 10.13 13.54 -2.00
C MET A 294 10.79 13.99 -3.31
N ASP A 295 10.33 13.46 -4.44
CA ASP A 295 10.82 13.74 -5.79
C ASP A 295 12.27 13.29 -6.08
N VAL A 296 12.92 12.54 -5.17
CA VAL A 296 14.27 12.03 -5.38
C VAL A 296 14.27 10.81 -6.30
N VAL A 297 13.39 9.83 -6.05
CA VAL A 297 13.24 8.68 -6.94
C VAL A 297 12.35 9.06 -8.12
N VAL A 298 12.81 8.75 -9.33
CA VAL A 298 12.12 9.09 -10.58
C VAL A 298 12.30 7.97 -11.60
N PRO A 299 11.38 7.85 -12.60
CA PRO A 299 11.57 6.94 -13.71
C PRO A 299 12.92 7.16 -14.42
N GLY A 300 13.67 6.08 -14.61
CA GLY A 300 15.02 6.08 -15.17
C GLY A 300 16.14 6.20 -14.12
N GLY A 301 15.85 6.42 -12.83
CA GLY A 301 16.89 6.54 -11.81
C GLY A 301 16.49 7.38 -10.60
N VAL A 302 17.36 8.32 -10.22
CA VAL A 302 17.11 9.38 -9.22
C VAL A 302 17.30 10.76 -9.84
N SER A 303 16.63 11.77 -9.29
CA SER A 303 16.62 13.13 -9.85
C SER A 303 17.99 13.82 -9.76
N HIS A 304 18.78 13.48 -8.77
CA HIS A 304 20.14 13.99 -8.53
C HIS A 304 20.90 13.01 -7.65
N ASP A 305 22.21 13.12 -7.65
CA ASP A 305 23.09 12.31 -6.82
C ASP A 305 23.05 12.79 -5.36
N ILE A 306 23.59 11.97 -4.47
CA ILE A 306 23.84 12.37 -3.09
C ILE A 306 24.79 13.59 -3.06
N ALA A 307 24.51 14.55 -2.18
CA ALA A 307 25.36 15.74 -2.01
C ALA A 307 26.82 15.33 -1.68
N PRO A 308 27.83 16.16 -2.00
CA PRO A 308 29.23 15.82 -1.80
C PRO A 308 29.58 15.31 -0.40
N ASP A 309 29.03 15.93 0.64
CA ASP A 309 29.21 15.49 2.04
C ASP A 309 28.09 14.58 2.53
N GLY A 310 27.12 14.25 1.67
CA GLY A 310 25.89 13.53 2.03
C GLY A 310 26.14 12.16 2.63
N GLN A 311 27.10 11.39 2.10
CA GLN A 311 27.49 10.09 2.67
C GLN A 311 28.03 10.22 4.10
N VAL A 312 28.84 11.25 4.38
CA VAL A 312 29.37 11.51 5.72
C VAL A 312 28.25 11.86 6.68
N VAL A 313 27.33 12.71 6.24
CA VAL A 313 26.14 13.12 7.03
C VAL A 313 25.25 11.93 7.35
N LEU A 314 24.91 11.11 6.35
CA LEU A 314 24.06 9.92 6.55
C LEU A 314 24.73 8.92 7.50
N ARG A 315 26.03 8.66 7.34
CA ARG A 315 26.77 7.74 8.21
C ARG A 315 26.82 8.26 9.66
N ALA A 316 27.08 9.55 9.85
CA ALA A 316 27.09 10.15 11.18
C ALA A 316 25.71 10.07 11.85
N ALA A 317 24.63 10.32 11.09
CA ALA A 317 23.25 10.19 11.56
C ALA A 317 22.90 8.74 11.92
N LEU A 318 23.36 7.78 11.11
CA LEU A 318 23.13 6.35 11.36
C LEU A 318 23.87 5.89 12.63
N THR A 319 25.12 6.31 12.82
CA THR A 319 25.91 6.00 14.01
C THR A 319 25.23 6.54 15.28
N ALA A 320 24.80 7.80 15.26
CA ALA A 320 24.07 8.39 16.39
C ALA A 320 22.72 7.70 16.63
N PHE A 321 22.04 7.26 15.57
CA PHE A 321 20.78 6.55 15.66
C PHE A 321 20.91 5.17 16.32
N VAL A 322 21.95 4.41 16.02
CA VAL A 322 22.20 3.08 16.61
C VAL A 322 22.23 3.16 18.16
N GLU A 323 22.77 4.24 18.73
CA GLU A 323 22.80 4.46 20.18
C GLU A 323 21.39 4.67 20.79
N THR A 324 20.39 5.00 19.97
CA THR A 324 19.00 5.20 20.43
C THR A 324 18.19 3.90 20.46
N LEU A 325 18.67 2.82 19.83
CA LEU A 325 17.94 1.55 19.76
C LEU A 325 17.76 0.86 21.12
N PRO A 326 18.78 0.73 21.98
CA PRO A 326 18.60 0.10 23.29
C PRO A 326 17.58 0.83 24.18
N PRO A 327 17.62 2.17 24.36
CA PRO A 327 16.60 2.86 25.14
C PRO A 327 15.21 2.83 24.47
N LEU A 328 15.10 2.76 23.15
CA LEU A 328 13.84 2.60 22.44
C LEU A 328 13.21 1.22 22.74
N ALA A 329 14.00 0.16 22.62
CA ALA A 329 13.54 -1.20 22.94
C ALA A 329 13.13 -1.31 24.42
N ALA A 330 13.94 -0.80 25.34
CA ALA A 330 13.60 -0.79 26.76
C ALA A 330 12.32 -0.01 27.10
N ALA A 331 12.03 1.08 26.37
CA ALA A 331 10.80 1.83 26.54
C ALA A 331 9.56 1.03 26.10
N LEU A 332 9.67 0.24 25.02
CA LEU A 332 8.61 -0.65 24.54
C LEU A 332 8.37 -1.85 25.49
N GLU A 333 9.43 -2.36 26.10
CA GLU A 333 9.39 -3.48 27.05
C GLU A 333 8.96 -3.03 28.47
N HIS A 334 8.79 -1.74 28.71
CA HIS A 334 8.37 -1.23 30.01
C HIS A 334 7.03 -1.86 30.43
N PRO A 335 6.92 -2.51 31.59
CA PRO A 335 5.80 -3.39 31.92
C PRO A 335 4.38 -2.81 31.74
N PRO A 336 4.07 -1.57 32.17
CA PRO A 336 2.77 -0.96 31.92
C PRO A 336 2.41 -0.84 30.43
N LEU A 337 3.38 -0.45 29.59
CA LEU A 337 3.18 -0.32 28.16
C LEU A 337 3.07 -1.71 27.50
N ALA A 338 4.01 -2.61 27.76
CA ALA A 338 4.01 -3.95 27.22
C ALA A 338 2.71 -4.70 27.53
N SER A 339 2.20 -4.59 28.76
CA SER A 339 0.92 -5.17 29.17
C SER A 339 -0.27 -4.55 28.42
N ARG A 340 -0.24 -3.24 28.13
CA ARG A 340 -1.28 -2.53 27.36
C ARG A 340 -1.34 -2.94 25.91
N LEU A 341 -0.19 -3.30 25.31
CA LEU A 341 -0.06 -3.65 23.89
C LEU A 341 -0.29 -5.14 23.62
N SER A 342 -0.10 -5.99 24.61
CA SER A 342 -0.29 -7.44 24.48
C SER A 342 -1.75 -7.77 24.16
N GLY A 343 -1.96 -8.52 23.06
CA GLY A 343 -3.27 -8.89 22.55
C GLY A 343 -4.02 -7.76 21.83
N LEU A 344 -3.50 -6.53 21.84
CA LEU A 344 -4.15 -5.38 21.18
C LEU A 344 -4.17 -5.56 19.67
N ALA A 345 -5.31 -5.24 19.05
CA ALA A 345 -5.51 -5.28 17.60
C ALA A 345 -5.07 -6.61 16.98
N HIS A 346 -5.48 -7.72 17.59
CA HIS A 346 -5.08 -9.05 17.15
C HIS A 346 -5.61 -9.37 15.75
N VAL A 347 -4.70 -9.76 14.87
CA VAL A 347 -4.96 -10.16 13.48
C VAL A 347 -4.54 -11.62 13.30
N PRO A 348 -5.50 -12.57 13.22
CA PRO A 348 -5.17 -13.95 12.89
C PRO A 348 -4.59 -14.07 11.47
N LEU A 349 -3.64 -15.00 11.28
CA LEU A 349 -3.06 -15.27 9.95
C LEU A 349 -4.13 -15.54 8.88
N ALA A 350 -5.20 -16.24 9.23
CA ALA A 350 -6.30 -16.51 8.30
C ALA A 350 -6.98 -15.23 7.79
N LEU A 351 -7.16 -14.21 8.66
CA LEU A 351 -7.72 -12.92 8.28
C LEU A 351 -6.74 -12.11 7.42
N ALA A 352 -5.46 -12.03 7.83
CA ALA A 352 -4.42 -11.38 7.03
C ALA A 352 -4.35 -11.97 5.62
N ASN A 353 -4.39 -13.30 5.52
CA ASN A 353 -4.40 -14.02 4.25
C ASN A 353 -5.67 -13.75 3.43
N ARG A 354 -6.83 -13.76 4.06
CA ARG A 354 -8.12 -13.56 3.37
C ARG A 354 -8.23 -12.17 2.75
N LEU A 355 -7.69 -11.15 3.40
CA LEU A 355 -7.73 -9.75 2.93
C LEU A 355 -6.45 -9.32 2.21
N GLY A 356 -5.45 -10.19 2.09
CA GLY A 356 -4.21 -9.88 1.39
C GLY A 356 -3.30 -8.89 2.12
N ALA A 357 -3.46 -8.75 3.45
CA ALA A 357 -2.64 -7.83 4.24
C ALA A 357 -1.18 -8.30 4.28
N GLY A 358 -0.28 -7.47 3.76
CA GLY A 358 1.17 -7.65 3.77
C GLY A 358 1.84 -6.84 4.89
N GLY A 359 3.12 -6.51 4.68
CA GLY A 359 3.88 -5.61 5.52
C GLY A 359 3.98 -6.07 6.98
N VAL A 360 4.13 -5.12 7.85
CA VAL A 360 4.24 -5.34 9.31
C VAL A 360 3.03 -6.08 9.86
N VAL A 361 1.82 -5.80 9.37
CA VAL A 361 0.60 -6.49 9.82
C VAL A 361 0.60 -7.96 9.40
N GLY A 362 0.89 -8.24 8.15
CA GLY A 362 0.98 -9.61 7.63
C GLY A 362 2.10 -10.41 8.31
N ARG A 363 3.31 -9.84 8.37
CA ARG A 363 4.47 -10.49 9.00
C ARG A 363 4.32 -10.65 10.52
N GLY A 364 3.69 -9.70 11.19
CA GLY A 364 3.32 -9.82 12.61
C GLY A 364 2.32 -10.93 12.90
N SER A 365 1.55 -11.34 11.89
CA SER A 365 0.54 -12.41 11.93
C SER A 365 1.03 -13.76 11.37
N GLY A 366 2.29 -13.87 10.93
CA GLY A 366 2.88 -15.11 10.41
C GLY A 366 2.87 -15.25 8.89
N ARG A 367 2.48 -14.23 8.12
CA ARG A 367 2.54 -14.26 6.66
C ARG A 367 3.97 -13.97 6.19
N ALA A 368 4.60 -14.97 5.60
CA ALA A 368 6.00 -14.90 5.14
C ALA A 368 6.13 -14.23 3.75
N PHE A 369 5.58 -13.03 3.59
CA PHE A 369 5.70 -12.27 2.35
C PHE A 369 6.30 -10.89 2.61
N ASP A 370 7.30 -10.55 1.80
CA ASP A 370 7.95 -9.25 1.73
C ASP A 370 8.32 -9.00 0.27
N ALA A 371 7.84 -7.89 -0.30
CA ALA A 371 8.03 -7.59 -1.72
C ALA A 371 9.51 -7.31 -2.09
N ARG A 372 10.40 -7.10 -1.09
CA ARG A 372 11.85 -7.04 -1.32
C ARG A 372 12.41 -8.33 -1.89
N ALA A 373 11.77 -9.47 -1.64
CA ALA A 373 12.17 -10.76 -2.22
C ALA A 373 11.97 -10.83 -3.75
N LEU A 374 11.15 -9.93 -4.32
CA LEU A 374 10.94 -9.79 -5.76
C LEU A 374 11.91 -8.78 -6.41
N ASP A 375 12.76 -8.14 -5.61
CA ASP A 375 13.67 -7.08 -6.04
C ASP A 375 15.09 -7.62 -6.24
N GLU A 376 15.54 -7.70 -7.48
CA GLU A 376 16.89 -8.15 -7.82
C GLU A 376 18.00 -7.29 -7.18
N ALA A 377 17.72 -5.99 -6.95
CA ALA A 377 18.68 -5.11 -6.27
C ALA A 377 18.95 -5.53 -4.82
N HIS A 378 17.97 -6.18 -4.16
CA HIS A 378 18.16 -6.79 -2.85
C HIS A 378 18.88 -8.14 -2.91
N GLY A 379 18.87 -8.83 -4.04
CA GLY A 379 19.46 -10.18 -4.19
C GLY A 379 20.98 -10.26 -3.96
N GLY A 380 21.69 -9.12 -3.97
CA GLY A 380 23.11 -9.01 -3.60
C GLY A 380 23.36 -8.67 -2.14
N ILE A 381 22.33 -8.45 -1.33
CA ILE A 381 22.44 -8.05 0.08
C ILE A 381 21.74 -9.11 0.94
N GLU A 382 22.47 -9.66 1.89
CA GLU A 382 21.93 -10.64 2.83
C GLU A 382 20.95 -9.95 3.78
N TRP A 383 19.67 -10.35 3.71
CA TRP A 383 18.61 -9.94 4.60
C TRP A 383 17.54 -11.03 4.67
N GLU A 384 16.78 -11.06 5.74
CA GLU A 384 15.64 -11.97 5.91
C GLU A 384 14.41 -11.18 6.36
N ALA A 385 13.25 -11.57 5.88
CA ALA A 385 11.99 -11.01 6.35
C ALA A 385 11.72 -11.42 7.79
N GLU A 386 11.52 -10.45 8.66
CA GLU A 386 11.19 -10.71 10.06
C GLU A 386 9.73 -11.14 10.18
N ILE A 387 9.49 -12.30 10.79
CA ILE A 387 8.15 -12.90 10.92
C ILE A 387 7.85 -13.18 12.39
N GLN A 388 6.72 -12.67 12.85
CA GLN A 388 6.12 -12.96 14.14
C GLN A 388 4.78 -13.68 13.93
N ARG A 389 4.22 -14.32 14.95
CA ARG A 389 3.01 -15.15 14.81
C ARG A 389 1.87 -14.78 15.76
N GLN A 390 2.13 -13.89 16.71
CA GLN A 390 1.15 -13.51 17.73
C GLN A 390 0.04 -12.61 17.16
N GLY A 391 0.30 -11.89 16.07
CA GLY A 391 -0.69 -11.08 15.39
C GLY A 391 -1.16 -9.83 16.12
N ASP A 392 -0.57 -9.50 17.26
CA ASP A 392 -0.91 -8.33 18.09
C ASP A 392 0.06 -7.15 17.88
N GLU A 393 -0.15 -6.08 18.60
CA GLU A 393 0.71 -4.90 18.53
C GLU A 393 2.13 -5.19 19.01
N THR A 394 2.30 -6.06 19.99
CA THR A 394 3.64 -6.46 20.49
C THR A 394 4.42 -7.15 19.36
N ALA A 395 3.79 -8.06 18.63
CA ALA A 395 4.39 -8.72 17.48
C ALA A 395 4.78 -7.74 16.38
N ARG A 396 3.90 -6.78 16.05
CA ARG A 396 4.15 -5.75 15.04
C ARG A 396 5.29 -4.82 15.45
N ASN A 397 5.39 -4.46 16.71
CA ASN A 397 6.49 -3.63 17.22
C ASN A 397 7.84 -4.36 17.14
N LEU A 398 7.85 -5.67 17.40
CA LEU A 398 9.06 -6.46 17.22
C LEU A 398 9.47 -6.54 15.75
N VAL A 399 8.51 -6.72 14.82
CA VAL A 399 8.80 -6.65 13.37
C VAL A 399 9.41 -5.29 13.01
N ARG A 400 8.82 -4.17 13.46
CA ARG A 400 9.36 -2.83 13.18
C ARG A 400 10.77 -2.61 13.73
N LEU A 401 11.03 -3.03 14.96
CA LEU A 401 12.38 -2.92 15.54
C LEU A 401 13.41 -3.72 14.76
N ARG A 402 13.07 -4.93 14.35
CA ARG A 402 13.95 -5.80 13.58
C ARG A 402 14.16 -5.29 12.17
N GLU A 403 13.12 -4.75 11.54
CA GLU A 403 13.25 -4.08 10.24
C GLU A 403 14.14 -2.84 10.31
N ILE A 404 14.06 -2.04 11.36
CA ILE A 404 14.99 -0.93 11.60
C ILE A 404 16.43 -1.45 11.67
N ALA A 405 16.70 -2.52 12.43
CA ALA A 405 18.02 -3.09 12.55
C ALA A 405 18.55 -3.64 11.21
N ALA A 406 17.68 -4.30 10.44
CA ALA A 406 18.01 -4.77 9.09
C ALA A 406 18.32 -3.61 8.13
N SER A 407 17.50 -2.55 8.15
CA SER A 407 17.70 -1.33 7.33
C SER A 407 19.04 -0.66 7.64
N ILE A 408 19.45 -0.57 8.91
CA ILE A 408 20.77 -0.06 9.31
C ILE A 408 21.87 -0.88 8.64
N GLY A 409 21.81 -2.20 8.71
CA GLY A 409 22.79 -3.09 8.10
C GLY A 409 22.87 -2.95 6.57
N ILE A 410 21.73 -2.79 5.91
CA ILE A 410 21.64 -2.57 4.45
C ILE A 410 22.28 -1.22 4.08
N ILE A 411 21.92 -0.14 4.78
CA ILE A 411 22.42 1.21 4.51
C ILE A 411 23.92 1.29 4.77
N ASP A 412 24.44 0.67 5.83
CA ASP A 412 25.86 0.66 6.14
C ASP A 412 26.67 -0.01 5.01
N ARG A 413 26.21 -1.16 4.51
CA ARG A 413 26.83 -1.84 3.38
C ARG A 413 26.81 -0.98 2.11
N LEU A 414 25.65 -0.40 1.76
CA LEU A 414 25.51 0.47 0.59
C LEU A 414 26.40 1.71 0.68
N SER A 415 26.45 2.33 1.86
CA SER A 415 27.30 3.52 2.09
C SER A 415 28.78 3.25 1.93
N GLY A 416 29.23 1.99 2.04
CA GLY A 416 30.62 1.56 1.81
C GLY A 416 30.96 1.34 0.34
N PHE A 417 29.98 1.06 -0.53
CA PHE A 417 30.19 0.57 -1.90
C PHE A 417 29.17 1.09 -2.90
N LEU A 418 28.85 2.39 -2.86
CA LEU A 418 28.01 2.97 -3.91
C LEU A 418 28.77 2.88 -5.25
N PRO A 419 28.18 2.21 -6.29
CA PRO A 419 28.79 2.13 -7.60
C PRO A 419 29.04 3.52 -8.20
N ASP A 420 30.12 3.66 -8.97
CA ASP A 420 30.33 4.87 -9.81
C ASP A 420 29.41 4.84 -11.03
N GLY A 421 29.15 6.00 -11.60
CA GLY A 421 28.41 6.11 -12.85
C GLY A 421 27.22 7.07 -12.80
N PRO A 422 26.40 7.06 -13.85
CA PRO A 422 25.23 7.93 -13.94
C PRO A 422 24.16 7.56 -12.91
N VAL A 423 23.38 8.55 -12.50
CA VAL A 423 22.29 8.38 -11.52
C VAL A 423 20.91 8.28 -12.20
N ALA A 424 20.85 8.49 -13.50
CA ALA A 424 19.62 8.36 -14.27
C ALA A 424 19.91 8.12 -15.75
N VAL A 425 18.93 7.50 -16.44
CA VAL A 425 18.84 7.41 -17.90
C VAL A 425 17.54 8.04 -18.37
N THR A 426 17.51 8.55 -19.58
CA THR A 426 16.27 9.05 -20.18
C THR A 426 15.46 7.86 -20.70
N LEU A 427 14.19 7.78 -20.31
CA LEU A 427 13.29 6.78 -20.86
C LEU A 427 12.99 7.08 -22.34
N PRO A 428 12.99 6.06 -23.22
CA PRO A 428 12.62 6.24 -24.62
C PRO A 428 11.14 6.60 -24.76
N ALA A 429 10.80 7.29 -25.85
CA ALA A 429 9.42 7.43 -26.26
C ALA A 429 8.95 6.09 -26.86
N GLY A 430 8.06 5.40 -26.17
CA GLY A 430 7.59 4.08 -26.56
C GLY A 430 6.20 3.77 -26.04
N SER A 431 5.64 2.66 -26.47
CA SER A 431 4.38 2.11 -25.97
C SER A 431 4.67 0.78 -25.32
N GLY A 432 4.01 0.51 -24.19
CA GLY A 432 4.19 -0.72 -23.45
C GLY A 432 3.37 -0.75 -22.18
N GLU A 433 3.38 -1.89 -21.51
CA GLU A 433 2.65 -2.12 -20.26
C GLU A 433 3.62 -2.67 -19.21
N GLY A 434 3.58 -2.10 -18.01
CA GLY A 434 4.51 -2.48 -16.96
C GLY A 434 3.88 -2.51 -15.58
N ILE A 435 4.41 -3.44 -14.77
CA ILE A 435 4.10 -3.58 -13.35
C ILE A 435 5.39 -3.40 -12.56
N GLY A 436 5.33 -2.62 -11.50
CA GLY A 436 6.43 -2.44 -10.56
C GLY A 436 5.94 -2.59 -9.13
N CYS A 437 6.82 -3.07 -8.25
CA CYS A 437 6.53 -3.19 -6.84
C CYS A 437 7.68 -2.68 -5.98
N ALA A 438 7.33 -2.33 -4.74
CA ALA A 438 8.26 -2.02 -3.66
C ALA A 438 7.64 -2.41 -2.32
N GLU A 439 8.46 -2.82 -1.37
CA GLU A 439 8.01 -2.99 0.01
C GLU A 439 8.09 -1.63 0.72
N GLY A 440 6.93 -1.03 0.96
CA GLY A 440 6.80 0.17 1.78
C GLY A 440 6.80 -0.14 3.28
N PRO A 441 6.85 0.88 4.15
CA PRO A 441 6.86 0.70 5.61
C PRO A 441 5.61 0.00 6.16
N HIS A 442 4.46 0.15 5.49
CA HIS A 442 3.18 -0.47 5.88
C HIS A 442 2.87 -1.75 5.09
N GLY A 443 3.63 -2.05 4.04
CA GLY A 443 3.47 -3.26 3.21
C GLY A 443 3.78 -3.03 1.75
N ASP A 444 3.48 -4.04 0.97
CA ASP A 444 3.74 -4.07 -0.46
C ASP A 444 2.93 -3.02 -1.23
N ILE A 445 3.62 -2.29 -2.08
CA ILE A 445 3.07 -1.26 -2.97
C ILE A 445 3.24 -1.73 -4.41
N TRP A 446 2.19 -1.62 -5.20
CA TRP A 446 2.18 -2.04 -6.60
C TRP A 446 1.72 -0.92 -7.49
N HIS A 447 2.41 -0.74 -8.61
CA HIS A 447 2.01 0.16 -9.67
C HIS A 447 1.90 -0.59 -10.98
N TRP A 448 0.82 -0.37 -11.69
CA TRP A 448 0.64 -0.75 -13.08
C TRP A 448 0.47 0.50 -13.92
N LEU A 449 1.04 0.49 -15.11
CA LEU A 449 0.79 1.53 -16.09
C LEU A 449 0.84 0.98 -17.53
N ARG A 450 0.11 1.64 -18.39
CA ARG A 450 0.18 1.48 -19.85
C ARG A 450 0.61 2.79 -20.47
N LEU A 451 1.65 2.72 -21.28
CA LEU A 451 2.19 3.84 -22.04
C LEU A 451 1.77 3.76 -23.50
N ASP A 452 1.46 4.89 -24.08
CA ASP A 452 1.25 5.08 -25.50
C ASP A 452 2.09 6.26 -26.00
N HIS A 453 3.01 5.98 -26.92
CA HIS A 453 3.94 6.98 -27.46
C HIS A 453 4.64 7.83 -26.38
N GLY A 454 5.10 7.19 -25.30
CA GLY A 454 5.79 7.84 -24.17
C GLY A 454 4.90 8.58 -23.18
N HIS A 455 3.57 8.48 -23.32
CA HIS A 455 2.60 9.11 -22.42
C HIS A 455 1.73 8.05 -21.71
N ILE A 456 1.33 8.34 -20.49
CA ILE A 456 0.49 7.47 -19.68
C ILE A 456 -0.93 7.45 -20.29
N ALA A 457 -1.31 6.30 -20.85
CA ALA A 457 -2.68 6.05 -21.30
C ALA A 457 -3.58 5.64 -20.13
N ALA A 458 -3.06 4.80 -19.23
CA ALA A 458 -3.75 4.38 -18.01
C ALA A 458 -2.70 4.03 -16.93
N ALA A 459 -3.08 4.17 -15.66
CA ALA A 459 -2.25 3.78 -14.52
C ALA A 459 -3.10 3.42 -13.32
N PHE A 460 -2.58 2.57 -12.45
CA PHE A 460 -3.18 2.25 -11.16
C PHE A 460 -2.11 2.02 -10.10
N PRO A 461 -2.08 2.79 -8.99
CA PRO A 461 -1.30 2.55 -7.81
C PRO A 461 -2.10 1.75 -6.78
N ARG A 462 -1.55 0.70 -6.23
CA ARG A 462 -2.11 -0.02 -5.08
C ARG A 462 -1.26 0.27 -3.85
N ASP A 463 -1.85 0.89 -2.86
CA ASP A 463 -1.31 1.14 -1.53
C ASP A 463 -1.70 0.00 -0.56
N PRO A 464 -0.89 -0.30 0.48
CA PRO A 464 -1.27 -1.28 1.51
C PRO A 464 -2.63 -1.01 2.18
N ALA A 465 -3.06 0.24 2.26
CA ALA A 465 -4.33 0.66 2.85
C ALA A 465 -5.55 -0.06 2.23
N TRP A 466 -5.48 -0.47 0.96
CA TRP A 466 -6.54 -1.26 0.29
C TRP A 466 -6.84 -2.59 0.98
N ALA A 467 -5.84 -3.19 1.65
CA ALA A 467 -6.03 -4.39 2.44
C ALA A 467 -6.28 -4.08 3.93
N LEU A 468 -5.68 -2.99 4.43
CA LEU A 468 -5.67 -2.67 5.85
C LEU A 468 -6.99 -2.06 6.35
N TRP A 469 -7.70 -1.26 5.54
CA TRP A 469 -8.99 -0.70 5.95
C TRP A 469 -10.09 -1.77 6.10
N PRO A 470 -10.33 -2.68 5.14
CA PRO A 470 -11.24 -3.80 5.36
C PRO A 470 -10.85 -4.69 6.54
N LEU A 471 -9.54 -4.88 6.76
CA LEU A 471 -9.03 -5.61 7.92
C LEU A 471 -9.35 -4.89 9.24
N ALA A 472 -9.22 -3.57 9.27
CA ALA A 472 -9.49 -2.76 10.46
C ALA A 472 -10.95 -2.85 10.91
N GLU A 473 -11.91 -2.90 9.98
CA GLU A 473 -13.33 -3.09 10.31
C GLU A 473 -13.56 -4.40 11.08
N HIS A 474 -12.83 -5.48 10.71
CA HIS A 474 -12.89 -6.75 11.43
C HIS A 474 -12.20 -6.69 12.80
N VAL A 475 -11.05 -6.00 12.89
CA VAL A 475 -10.26 -5.90 14.14
C VAL A 475 -10.93 -5.00 15.16
N LEU A 476 -11.62 -3.95 14.70
CA LEU A 476 -12.38 -3.06 15.58
C LEU A 476 -13.59 -3.77 16.22
N ALA A 477 -14.16 -4.77 15.54
CA ALA A 477 -15.26 -5.55 16.12
C ALA A 477 -14.79 -6.33 17.37
N GLY A 478 -15.43 -6.08 18.49
CA GLY A 478 -15.06 -6.64 19.81
C GLY A 478 -14.10 -5.77 20.63
N ALA A 479 -13.48 -4.74 20.05
CA ALA A 479 -12.60 -3.83 20.77
C ALA A 479 -13.38 -2.81 21.59
N ALA A 480 -12.69 -2.17 22.56
CA ALA A 480 -13.23 -1.02 23.28
C ALA A 480 -13.11 0.26 22.44
N VAL A 481 -14.06 1.19 22.63
CA VAL A 481 -14.07 2.48 21.89
C VAL A 481 -12.78 3.27 22.13
N GLU A 482 -12.26 3.23 23.34
CA GLU A 482 -11.02 3.91 23.75
C GLU A 482 -9.78 3.39 23.01
N ASP A 483 -9.84 2.20 22.41
CA ASP A 483 -8.74 1.58 21.66
C ASP A 483 -8.71 1.96 20.19
N VAL A 484 -9.73 2.63 19.67
CA VAL A 484 -9.85 2.92 18.22
C VAL A 484 -8.61 3.63 17.66
N ALA A 485 -8.13 4.68 18.35
CA ALA A 485 -6.94 5.40 17.91
C ALA A 485 -5.67 4.53 17.94
N LEU A 486 -5.55 3.71 18.98
CA LEU A 486 -4.41 2.82 19.16
C LEU A 486 -4.42 1.67 18.16
N ILE A 487 -5.60 1.09 17.86
CA ILE A 487 -5.77 0.06 16.82
C ILE A 487 -5.42 0.64 15.45
N ARG A 488 -5.87 1.84 15.15
CA ARG A 488 -5.52 2.53 13.90
C ARG A 488 -4.00 2.73 13.76
N CYS A 489 -3.35 3.25 14.80
CA CYS A 489 -1.89 3.41 14.85
C CYS A 489 -1.19 2.05 14.66
N SER A 490 -1.63 1.03 15.39
CA SER A 490 -1.11 -0.34 15.35
C SER A 490 -1.09 -0.92 13.93
N LEU A 491 -2.19 -0.75 13.20
CA LEU A 491 -2.33 -1.26 11.83
C LEU A 491 -1.66 -0.37 10.77
N GLY A 492 -1.19 0.83 11.14
CA GLY A 492 -0.61 1.78 10.20
C GLY A 492 -1.62 2.28 9.16
N LEU A 493 -2.86 2.56 9.60
CA LEU A 493 -3.91 3.00 8.69
C LEU A 493 -3.67 4.42 8.18
N THR A 494 -3.55 4.54 6.87
CA THR A 494 -3.54 5.80 6.13
C THR A 494 -4.73 5.83 5.17
N VAL A 495 -5.17 7.00 4.72
CA VAL A 495 -6.29 7.15 3.79
C VAL A 495 -5.79 7.56 2.41
N SER A 496 -4.77 8.39 2.40
CA SER A 496 -4.29 9.14 1.24
C SER A 496 -3.98 8.28 0.02
N GLY A 497 -3.33 7.12 0.23
CA GLY A 497 -2.99 6.18 -0.85
C GLY A 497 -4.17 5.39 -1.41
N MET A 498 -5.25 5.26 -0.61
CA MET A 498 -6.47 4.57 -0.99
C MET A 498 -7.48 5.51 -1.66
N ASP A 499 -7.49 6.77 -1.26
CA ASP A 499 -8.36 7.80 -1.82
C ASP A 499 -7.91 8.30 -3.21
N LEU A 500 -6.72 7.93 -3.69
CA LEU A 500 -6.19 8.23 -5.03
C LEU A 500 -6.10 9.73 -5.30
#